data_ada098eec53d27006d383474721df528
#
_entry.id   ada098eec53d27006d383474721df528
#
_cell.length_a   1.000
_cell.length_b   1.000
_cell.length_c   1.000
_cell.angle_alpha   90.00
_cell.angle_beta   90.00
_cell.angle_gamma   90.00
#
_symmetry.space_group_name_H-M   'P 1'
#
loop_
_entity.id
_entity.type
_entity.pdbx_description
1 polymer ?
#
loop_
_entity_poly.entity_id
_entity_poly.type
_entity_poly.pdbx_seq_one_letter_code
_entity_poly.pdbx_strand_id
1 'polypeptide(L)'
;MRRIIAIGSLLLCVPFSTLAQDKPTPAEVRKVIDYYYEGKGKGVIPMEYKLCQQIAEQGANKNDCEVEIPAGKIKKGEDAYVWMKFLVPAEDQAKILLQFSRDNLVRDTSNVSLTGATRYRTWKKLPTDRVGEWSINIVEEMPTGDAAIGKLDFSVVEARQ
;
A
#
# COMPACT_ATOMS: atom_id res chain seq x y z
N MET A 1 42.63 -33.47 -48.75
CA MET A 1 42.52 -32.12 -48.04
C MET A 1 41.24 -32.13 -47.25
N ARG A 2 41.30 -32.31 -45.91
CA ARG A 2 40.15 -32.32 -45.00
C ARG A 2 40.16 -30.99 -44.25
N ARG A 3 39.14 -30.14 -44.45
CA ARG A 3 38.94 -28.88 -43.72
C ARG A 3 38.15 -29.20 -42.44
N ILE A 4 38.76 -28.95 -41.31
CA ILE A 4 38.13 -29.01 -39.99
C ILE A 4 37.53 -27.64 -39.71
N ILE A 5 36.18 -27.60 -39.58
CA ILE A 5 35.46 -26.39 -39.17
C ILE A 5 35.30 -26.48 -37.66
N ALA A 6 35.98 -25.59 -36.92
CA ALA A 6 35.81 -25.44 -35.47
C ALA A 6 34.59 -24.55 -35.21
N ILE A 7 33.54 -25.12 -34.63
CA ILE A 7 32.36 -24.39 -34.17
C ILE A 7 32.65 -23.90 -32.75
N GLY A 8 32.95 -22.61 -32.63
CA GLY A 8 33.10 -21.95 -31.33
C GLY A 8 31.73 -21.73 -30.68
N SER A 9 31.45 -22.45 -29.59
CA SER A 9 30.28 -22.21 -28.76
C SER A 9 30.45 -20.91 -27.93
N LEU A 10 29.71 -19.86 -28.28
CA LEU A 10 29.65 -18.63 -27.53
C LEU A 10 28.69 -18.85 -26.34
N LEU A 11 29.20 -19.07 -25.12
CA LEU A 11 28.41 -19.08 -23.91
C LEU A 11 27.96 -17.62 -23.60
N LEU A 12 26.71 -17.33 -23.85
CA LEU A 12 26.06 -16.10 -23.35
C LEU A 12 25.85 -16.23 -21.83
N CYS A 13 26.74 -15.62 -21.05
CA CYS A 13 26.48 -15.36 -19.62
C CYS A 13 25.39 -14.29 -19.51
N VAL A 14 24.16 -14.71 -19.27
CA VAL A 14 23.08 -13.80 -18.86
C VAL A 14 23.31 -13.42 -17.39
N PRO A 15 23.54 -12.15 -17.05
CA PRO A 15 23.63 -11.77 -15.65
C PRO A 15 22.24 -11.93 -15.01
N PHE A 16 22.11 -12.89 -14.11
CA PHE A 16 20.99 -12.95 -13.20
C PHE A 16 21.04 -11.71 -12.31
N SER A 17 20.24 -10.70 -12.63
CA SER A 17 19.96 -9.60 -11.69
C SER A 17 19.21 -10.21 -10.52
N THR A 18 19.92 -10.54 -9.46
CA THR A 18 19.30 -10.82 -8.16
C THR A 18 18.59 -9.54 -7.74
N LEU A 19 17.25 -9.54 -7.81
CA LEU A 19 16.44 -8.52 -7.16
C LEU A 19 16.88 -8.52 -5.70
N ALA A 20 17.61 -7.49 -5.30
CA ALA A 20 17.99 -7.29 -3.91
C ALA A 20 16.69 -7.14 -3.13
N GLN A 21 16.32 -8.21 -2.42
CA GLN A 21 15.16 -8.20 -1.55
C GLN A 21 15.53 -7.24 -0.41
N ASP A 22 14.95 -6.06 -0.41
CA ASP A 22 15.17 -5.07 0.64
C ASP A 22 14.95 -5.71 2.00
N LYS A 23 15.99 -5.76 2.82
CA LYS A 23 15.89 -6.30 4.17
C LYS A 23 14.87 -5.47 4.96
N PRO A 24 14.03 -6.11 5.80
CA PRO A 24 13.09 -5.38 6.64
C PRO A 24 13.87 -4.45 7.59
N THR A 25 13.35 -3.25 7.79
CA THR A 25 13.91 -2.30 8.74
C THR A 25 13.69 -2.78 10.19
N PRO A 26 14.50 -2.35 11.16
CA PRO A 26 14.28 -2.68 12.57
C PRO A 26 12.88 -2.29 13.07
N ALA A 27 12.32 -1.20 12.57
CA ALA A 27 10.96 -0.75 12.90
C ALA A 27 9.89 -1.72 12.37
N GLU A 28 10.05 -2.21 11.15
CA GLU A 28 9.16 -3.22 10.57
C GLU A 28 9.23 -4.54 11.35
N VAL A 29 10.44 -5.01 11.70
CA VAL A 29 10.62 -6.21 12.52
C VAL A 29 9.94 -6.06 13.87
N ARG A 30 10.10 -4.91 14.54
CA ARG A 30 9.44 -4.64 15.82
C ARG A 30 7.93 -4.70 15.70
N LYS A 31 7.33 -4.07 14.70
CA LYS A 31 5.87 -4.13 14.47
C LYS A 31 5.35 -5.57 14.31
N VAL A 32 6.08 -6.42 13.60
CA VAL A 32 5.73 -7.84 13.45
C VAL A 32 5.78 -8.57 14.78
N ILE A 33 6.83 -8.34 15.55
CA ILE A 33 7.00 -8.95 16.88
C ILE A 33 5.89 -8.49 17.82
N ASP A 34 5.63 -7.18 17.92
CA ASP A 34 4.59 -6.61 18.77
C ASP A 34 3.21 -7.18 18.41
N TYR A 35 2.92 -7.29 17.11
CA TYR A 35 1.68 -7.89 16.61
C TYR A 35 1.47 -9.33 17.10
N TYR A 36 2.50 -10.17 17.06
CA TYR A 36 2.43 -11.54 17.56
C TYR A 36 2.33 -11.59 19.08
N TYR A 37 3.04 -10.73 19.81
CA TYR A 37 2.96 -10.67 21.28
C TYR A 37 1.61 -10.16 21.78
N GLU A 38 0.94 -9.28 21.05
CA GLU A 38 -0.41 -8.83 21.37
C GLU A 38 -1.49 -9.90 21.10
N GLY A 39 -1.11 -11.08 20.66
CA GLY A 39 -2.03 -12.19 20.39
C GLY A 39 -2.86 -12.05 19.12
N LYS A 40 -2.54 -11.07 18.28
CA LYS A 40 -3.22 -10.83 17.00
C LYS A 40 -2.71 -11.73 15.86
N GLY A 41 -1.94 -12.74 16.09
CA GLY A 41 -1.16 -13.55 15.14
C GLY A 41 -1.87 -14.15 13.91
N LYS A 42 -3.00 -13.57 13.49
CA LYS A 42 -3.73 -13.90 12.26
C LYS A 42 -4.14 -12.61 11.60
N GLY A 43 -4.08 -12.58 10.24
CA GLY A 43 -4.53 -11.45 9.45
C GLY A 43 -3.41 -10.52 9.01
N VAL A 44 -3.78 -9.34 8.61
CA VAL A 44 -2.89 -8.36 7.98
C VAL A 44 -2.20 -7.50 9.03
N ILE A 45 -0.89 -7.29 8.88
CA ILE A 45 -0.14 -6.37 9.73
C ILE A 45 -0.05 -5.02 9.03
N PRO A 46 -0.72 -3.97 9.54
CA PRO A 46 -0.61 -2.64 9.00
C PRO A 46 0.79 -2.07 9.29
N MET A 47 1.53 -1.73 8.24
CA MET A 47 2.88 -1.20 8.35
C MET A 47 2.89 0.33 8.32
N GLU A 48 2.14 0.93 7.39
CA GLU A 48 2.14 2.37 7.17
C GLU A 48 0.88 2.81 6.41
N TYR A 49 0.34 3.97 6.79
CA TYR A 49 -0.72 4.67 6.06
C TYR A 49 -0.37 6.13 5.91
N LYS A 50 -0.64 6.72 4.75
CA LYS A 50 -0.46 8.15 4.51
C LYS A 50 -1.32 8.67 3.37
N LEU A 51 -1.46 9.98 3.33
CA LEU A 51 -2.12 10.68 2.24
C LEU A 51 -1.08 11.11 1.21
N CYS A 52 -1.38 10.86 -0.06
CA CYS A 52 -0.46 11.10 -1.16
C CYS A 52 -1.14 11.92 -2.26
N GLN A 53 -0.41 12.85 -2.84
CA GLN A 53 -0.84 13.57 -4.02
C GLN A 53 -0.46 12.82 -5.31
N GLN A 54 0.63 12.06 -5.26
CA GLN A 54 1.13 11.33 -6.42
C GLN A 54 1.62 9.94 -6.03
N ILE A 55 1.30 8.98 -6.88
CA ILE A 55 1.71 7.58 -6.75
C ILE A 55 2.66 7.22 -7.90
N ALA A 56 3.74 6.53 -7.59
CA ALA A 56 4.68 6.03 -8.59
C ALA A 56 4.01 4.97 -9.49
N GLU A 57 3.97 5.21 -10.79
CA GLU A 57 3.33 4.29 -11.74
C GLU A 57 4.29 3.23 -12.27
N GLN A 58 5.60 3.46 -12.22
CA GLN A 58 6.61 2.63 -12.88
C GLN A 58 7.88 2.46 -12.03
N GLY A 59 8.73 1.52 -12.46
CA GLY A 59 10.04 1.29 -11.85
C GLY A 59 10.02 0.49 -10.56
N ALA A 60 11.14 0.52 -9.83
CA ALA A 60 11.31 -0.21 -8.57
C ALA A 60 10.39 0.28 -7.46
N ASN A 61 9.97 1.55 -7.55
CA ASN A 61 9.08 2.20 -6.59
C ASN A 61 7.61 2.18 -7.03
N LYS A 62 7.25 1.35 -8.00
CA LYS A 62 5.86 1.23 -8.45
C LYS A 62 4.91 1.03 -7.26
N ASN A 63 3.80 1.79 -7.26
CA ASN A 63 2.81 1.86 -6.19
C ASN A 63 3.32 2.50 -4.89
N ASP A 64 4.46 3.18 -4.89
CA ASP A 64 4.88 4.01 -3.76
C ASP A 64 4.27 5.41 -3.81
N CYS A 65 4.18 6.04 -2.66
CA CYS A 65 3.79 7.43 -2.50
C CYS A 65 4.99 8.32 -2.86
N GLU A 66 4.91 9.05 -3.98
CA GLU A 66 5.97 9.98 -4.41
C GLU A 66 5.88 11.33 -3.72
N VAL A 67 4.64 11.84 -3.57
CA VAL A 67 4.40 13.14 -2.95
C VAL A 67 3.39 12.96 -1.82
N GLU A 68 3.85 13.12 -0.60
CA GLU A 68 3.03 13.01 0.60
C GLU A 68 2.29 14.33 0.90
N ILE A 69 1.10 14.24 1.47
CA ILE A 69 0.29 15.37 1.97
C ILE A 69 0.35 15.38 3.50
N PRO A 70 1.41 15.95 4.13
CA PRO A 70 1.64 15.78 5.57
C PRO A 70 0.60 16.50 6.44
N ALA A 71 0.00 17.56 5.92
CA ALA A 71 -0.99 18.37 6.67
C ALA A 71 -2.44 17.87 6.52
N GLY A 72 -2.67 16.83 5.72
CA GLY A 72 -4.01 16.31 5.47
C GLY A 72 -4.98 17.30 4.82
N LYS A 73 -4.48 18.41 4.23
CA LYS A 73 -5.29 19.43 3.56
C LYS A 73 -5.19 19.28 2.06
N ILE A 74 -6.32 19.04 1.42
CA ILE A 74 -6.46 18.76 0.00
C ILE A 74 -7.38 19.82 -0.60
N LYS A 75 -7.04 20.38 -1.75
CA LYS A 75 -7.95 21.31 -2.43
C LYS A 75 -9.02 20.51 -3.17
N LYS A 76 -10.21 21.05 -3.20
CA LYS A 76 -11.34 20.48 -3.90
C LYS A 76 -11.00 20.21 -5.37
N GLY A 77 -11.25 18.96 -5.80
CA GLY A 77 -11.00 18.51 -7.16
C GLY A 77 -9.55 18.13 -7.45
N GLU A 78 -8.59 18.32 -6.52
CA GLU A 78 -7.24 17.81 -6.69
C GLU A 78 -7.20 16.29 -6.54
N ASP A 79 -6.32 15.65 -7.32
CA ASP A 79 -6.07 14.24 -7.16
C ASP A 79 -5.32 13.99 -5.85
N ALA A 80 -5.86 13.07 -5.05
CA ALA A 80 -5.25 12.63 -3.81
C ALA A 80 -5.63 11.18 -3.54
N TYR A 81 -4.77 10.50 -2.80
CA TYR A 81 -4.87 9.08 -2.56
C TYR A 81 -4.60 8.75 -1.10
N VAL A 82 -5.28 7.75 -0.56
CA VAL A 82 -4.81 7.03 0.63
C VAL A 82 -3.86 5.94 0.15
N TRP A 83 -2.63 6.02 0.61
CA TRP A 83 -1.61 5.00 0.36
C TRP A 83 -1.43 4.14 1.60
N MET A 84 -1.27 2.85 1.39
CA MET A 84 -1.21 1.86 2.45
C MET A 84 -0.13 0.82 2.16
N LYS A 85 0.58 0.42 3.20
CA LYS A 85 1.56 -0.66 3.16
C LYS A 85 1.22 -1.70 4.24
N PHE A 86 1.16 -2.95 3.81
CA PHE A 86 0.84 -4.09 4.67
C PHE A 86 1.93 -5.17 4.57
N LEU A 87 2.08 -5.93 5.65
CA LEU A 87 2.62 -7.28 5.59
C LEU A 87 1.42 -8.24 5.61
N VAL A 88 1.35 -9.10 4.59
CA VAL A 88 0.30 -10.11 4.45
C VAL A 88 0.98 -11.47 4.50
N PRO A 89 0.62 -12.38 5.43
CA PRO A 89 1.17 -13.73 5.47
C PRO A 89 1.00 -14.47 4.14
N ALA A 90 1.94 -15.35 3.79
CA ALA A 90 2.04 -15.91 2.45
C ALA A 90 0.81 -16.73 2.01
N GLU A 91 0.11 -17.32 2.96
CA GLU A 91 -1.04 -18.19 2.72
C GLU A 91 -2.38 -17.45 2.88
N ASP A 92 -2.34 -16.17 3.29
CA ASP A 92 -3.54 -15.40 3.57
C ASP A 92 -3.99 -14.60 2.34
N GLN A 93 -5.29 -14.54 2.18
CA GLN A 93 -5.98 -13.56 1.38
C GLN A 93 -6.80 -12.70 2.33
N ALA A 94 -6.55 -11.41 2.33
CA ALA A 94 -7.27 -10.48 3.18
C ALA A 94 -8.09 -9.50 2.35
N LYS A 95 -9.21 -9.06 2.92
CA LYS A 95 -10.03 -8.00 2.35
C LYS A 95 -10.03 -6.81 3.30
N ILE A 96 -9.71 -5.67 2.75
CA ILE A 96 -9.73 -4.39 3.47
C ILE A 96 -10.88 -3.57 2.93
N LEU A 97 -11.75 -3.11 3.81
CA LEU A 97 -12.80 -2.15 3.53
C LEU A 97 -12.33 -0.76 3.98
N LEU A 98 -12.31 0.18 3.06
CA LEU A 98 -12.11 1.60 3.33
C LEU A 98 -13.48 2.26 3.44
N GLN A 99 -13.76 2.89 4.57
CA GLN A 99 -14.98 3.67 4.79
C GLN A 99 -14.63 5.15 4.84
N PHE A 100 -15.06 5.89 3.84
CA PHE A 100 -14.89 7.34 3.75
C PHE A 100 -16.09 8.03 4.41
N SER A 101 -15.84 8.70 5.52
CA SER A 101 -16.86 9.38 6.28
C SER A 101 -16.67 10.91 6.21
N ARG A 102 -17.76 11.65 6.11
CA ARG A 102 -17.82 13.10 6.26
C ARG A 102 -18.96 13.46 7.20
N ASP A 103 -18.70 14.36 8.14
CA ASP A 103 -19.68 14.74 9.16
C ASP A 103 -20.22 13.53 9.94
N ASN A 104 -19.34 12.60 10.28
CA ASN A 104 -19.62 11.33 10.97
C ASN A 104 -20.56 10.36 10.23
N LEU A 105 -20.83 10.60 8.95
CA LEU A 105 -21.63 9.71 8.10
C LEU A 105 -20.76 9.09 7.01
N VAL A 106 -20.82 7.77 6.88
CA VAL A 106 -20.17 7.07 5.78
C VAL A 106 -20.79 7.55 4.46
N ARG A 107 -19.96 8.06 3.56
CA ARG A 107 -20.37 8.61 2.27
C ARG A 107 -19.97 7.73 1.10
N ASP A 108 -18.89 6.98 1.28
CA ASP A 108 -18.38 6.07 0.26
C ASP A 108 -17.61 4.92 0.89
N THR A 109 -17.49 3.82 0.16
CA THR A 109 -16.71 2.65 0.58
C THR A 109 -15.91 2.12 -0.60
N SER A 110 -14.74 1.54 -0.32
CA SER A 110 -13.91 0.89 -1.33
C SER A 110 -13.25 -0.35 -0.78
N ASN A 111 -13.32 -1.43 -1.54
CA ASN A 111 -12.67 -2.69 -1.17
C ASN A 111 -11.28 -2.81 -1.79
N VAL A 112 -10.37 -3.42 -1.03
CA VAL A 112 -9.02 -3.79 -1.47
C VAL A 112 -8.80 -5.26 -1.11
N SER A 113 -8.48 -6.07 -2.12
CA SER A 113 -8.06 -7.46 -1.89
C SER A 113 -6.54 -7.50 -1.79
N LEU A 114 -6.02 -8.12 -0.75
CA LEU A 114 -4.61 -8.30 -0.51
C LEU A 114 -4.23 -9.78 -0.69
N THR A 115 -3.03 -10.02 -1.17
CA THR A 115 -2.43 -11.36 -1.29
C THR A 115 -1.11 -11.39 -0.56
N GLY A 116 -0.62 -12.58 -0.18
CA GLY A 116 0.60 -12.78 0.58
C GLY A 116 1.78 -11.98 0.02
N ALA A 117 2.33 -11.10 0.84
CA ALA A 117 3.52 -10.29 0.53
C ALA A 117 4.12 -9.67 1.79
N THR A 118 5.44 -9.58 1.85
CA THR A 118 6.15 -8.90 2.95
C THR A 118 5.99 -7.38 2.93
N ARG A 119 5.69 -6.81 1.77
CA ARG A 119 5.47 -5.38 1.55
C ARG A 119 4.41 -5.18 0.47
N TYR A 120 3.16 -5.40 0.84
CA TYR A 120 2.03 -5.15 -0.07
C TYR A 120 1.72 -3.65 -0.07
N ARG A 121 1.96 -2.98 -1.19
CA ARG A 121 1.67 -1.56 -1.39
C ARG A 121 0.42 -1.39 -2.22
N THR A 122 -0.50 -0.57 -1.76
CA THR A 122 -1.74 -0.29 -2.46
C THR A 122 -2.23 1.12 -2.17
N TRP A 123 -3.13 1.60 -2.97
CA TRP A 123 -3.70 2.93 -2.83
C TRP A 123 -5.13 2.99 -3.36
N LYS A 124 -5.87 3.98 -2.89
CA LYS A 124 -7.21 4.31 -3.41
C LYS A 124 -7.35 5.83 -3.51
N LYS A 125 -8.06 6.28 -4.55
CA LYS A 125 -8.36 7.69 -4.75
C LYS A 125 -9.30 8.18 -3.66
N LEU A 126 -9.07 9.41 -3.18
CA LEU A 126 -9.91 10.07 -2.18
C LEU A 126 -11.08 10.79 -2.82
N PRO A 127 -12.22 10.91 -2.12
CA PRO A 127 -13.36 11.73 -2.55
C PRO A 127 -13.05 13.22 -2.29
N THR A 128 -12.45 13.91 -3.26
CA THR A 128 -12.06 15.33 -3.16
C THR A 128 -13.06 16.29 -3.79
N ASP A 129 -14.19 15.82 -4.27
CA ASP A 129 -15.24 16.61 -4.94
C ASP A 129 -16.04 17.49 -3.99
N ARG A 130 -16.00 17.24 -2.69
CA ARG A 130 -16.79 17.93 -1.66
C ARG A 130 -15.94 18.39 -0.51
N VAL A 131 -16.04 19.69 -0.24
CA VAL A 131 -15.40 20.36 0.91
C VAL A 131 -15.93 19.79 2.23
N GLY A 132 -15.06 19.73 3.23
CA GLY A 132 -15.41 19.34 4.60
C GLY A 132 -14.30 18.52 5.26
N GLU A 133 -14.58 18.13 6.49
CA GLU A 133 -13.72 17.25 7.28
C GLU A 133 -14.07 15.79 6.98
N TRP A 134 -13.08 15.03 6.61
CA TRP A 134 -13.20 13.64 6.22
C TRP A 134 -12.38 12.73 7.12
N SER A 135 -12.87 11.51 7.29
CA SER A 135 -12.10 10.44 7.91
C SER A 135 -12.17 9.17 7.06
N ILE A 136 -11.11 8.39 7.10
CA ILE A 136 -11.01 7.07 6.49
C ILE A 136 -10.84 6.07 7.61
N ASN A 137 -11.81 5.17 7.79
CA ASN A 137 -11.63 3.99 8.62
C ASN A 137 -11.13 2.85 7.72
N ILE A 138 -10.06 2.21 8.14
CA ILE A 138 -9.46 1.05 7.46
C ILE A 138 -9.83 -0.16 8.27
N VAL A 139 -10.61 -1.04 7.68
CA VAL A 139 -11.23 -2.19 8.36
C VAL A 139 -10.79 -3.46 7.66
N GLU A 140 -10.33 -4.45 8.40
CA GLU A 140 -10.09 -5.80 7.89
C GLU A 140 -11.36 -6.62 8.07
N GLU A 141 -11.87 -7.16 6.95
CA GLU A 141 -13.00 -8.09 6.97
C GLU A 141 -12.51 -9.49 7.35
N MET A 142 -12.96 -10.00 8.50
CA MET A 142 -12.59 -11.33 8.97
C MET A 142 -13.84 -12.19 9.19
N PRO A 143 -13.74 -13.54 9.08
CA PRO A 143 -14.87 -14.43 9.33
C PRO A 143 -15.46 -14.32 10.74
N THR A 144 -14.67 -13.84 11.70
CA THR A 144 -15.06 -13.66 13.11
C THR A 144 -15.65 -12.28 13.41
N GLY A 145 -15.73 -11.40 12.40
CA GLY A 145 -16.17 -10.02 12.51
C GLY A 145 -15.09 -9.04 12.09
N ASP A 146 -15.51 -7.87 11.68
CA ASP A 146 -14.65 -6.83 11.14
C ASP A 146 -13.77 -6.21 12.23
N ALA A 147 -12.50 -5.95 11.90
CA ALA A 147 -11.53 -5.30 12.77
C ALA A 147 -11.08 -3.97 12.21
N ALA A 148 -11.24 -2.88 12.98
CA ALA A 148 -10.63 -1.61 12.64
C ALA A 148 -9.10 -1.69 12.83
N ILE A 149 -8.34 -1.51 11.75
CA ILE A 149 -6.88 -1.62 11.75
C ILE A 149 -6.18 -0.29 11.51
N GLY A 150 -6.90 0.76 11.18
CA GLY A 150 -6.35 2.10 10.99
C GLY A 150 -7.40 3.17 10.80
N LYS A 151 -6.97 4.42 11.02
CA LYS A 151 -7.76 5.62 10.76
C LYS A 151 -6.84 6.74 10.24
N LEU A 152 -7.34 7.49 9.27
CA LEU A 152 -6.73 8.72 8.78
C LEU A 152 -7.80 9.81 8.70
N ASP A 153 -7.44 11.03 9.08
CA ASP A 153 -8.30 12.18 8.95
C ASP A 153 -7.70 13.17 7.93
N PHE A 154 -8.54 13.83 7.14
CA PHE A 154 -8.14 14.85 6.18
C PHE A 154 -9.25 15.88 5.97
N SER A 155 -8.89 17.04 5.44
CA SER A 155 -9.85 18.06 5.08
C SER A 155 -9.77 18.39 3.59
N VAL A 156 -10.91 18.56 2.95
CA VAL A 156 -11.03 19.11 1.60
C VAL A 156 -11.43 20.58 1.73
N VAL A 157 -10.61 21.47 1.18
CA VAL A 157 -10.79 22.93 1.25
C VAL A 157 -11.07 23.51 -0.13
N GLU A 158 -11.75 24.65 -0.21
CA GLU A 158 -11.92 25.35 -1.50
C GLU A 158 -10.57 25.75 -2.09
N ALA A 159 -10.43 25.64 -3.40
CA ALA A 159 -9.30 26.23 -4.10
C ALA A 159 -9.35 27.75 -3.92
N ARG A 160 -8.32 28.36 -3.33
CA ARG A 160 -8.24 29.83 -3.31
C ARG A 160 -8.18 30.33 -4.75
N GLN A 161 -9.16 31.16 -5.11
CA GLN A 161 -9.13 31.91 -6.37
C GLN A 161 -7.98 32.91 -6.37
#